data_856f70b4593ac2abecc7d6ed95058337
#
_entry.id   856f70b4593ac2abecc7d6ed95058337
#
_cell.length_a   1.000
_cell.length_b   1.000
_cell.length_c   1.000
_cell.angle_alpha   90.00
_cell.angle_beta   90.00
_cell.angle_gamma   90.00
#
_symmetry.space_group_name_H-M   'P 1'
#
loop_
_entity.id
_entity.type
_entity.pdbx_description
1 polymer ?
#
loop_
_entity_poly.entity_id
_entity_poly.type
_entity_poly.pdbx_seq_one_letter_code
_entity_poly.pdbx_strand_id
1 'polypeptide(L)'
;MTVYVTGDIHGGVDMQKLRDWELGDSLTRDDYLIVAGDFGFPWDFSAEECADIAWLESRPYTVLFVDGNHERFDHWEERPMEPWHGGLTQRLSDTSSIRRLTRGEVFELDGSTIFTMGGATSVDREYRVPYSSWWPQELPDERDFDTCLLYTSDAADD
;
A
#
# COMPACT_ATOMS: atom_id res chain seq x y z
N MET A 1 13.51 15.18 -1.48
CA MET A 1 12.63 14.01 -1.78
C MET A 1 13.39 12.77 -1.37
N THR A 2 12.83 11.94 -0.51
CA THR A 2 13.46 10.71 -0.01
C THR A 2 12.38 9.64 0.16
N VAL A 3 12.73 8.38 -0.13
CA VAL A 3 11.84 7.23 0.06
C VAL A 3 12.30 6.43 1.27
N TYR A 4 11.40 6.26 2.23
CA TYR A 4 11.58 5.41 3.40
C TYR A 4 10.69 4.18 3.26
N VAL A 5 11.16 3.05 3.78
CA VAL A 5 10.40 1.79 3.70
C VAL A 5 10.28 1.18 5.10
N THR A 6 9.07 0.74 5.42
CA THR A 6 8.74 -0.10 6.59
C THR A 6 7.83 -1.23 6.12
N GLY A 7 7.35 -2.09 7.01
CA GLY A 7 6.36 -3.13 6.70
C GLY A 7 5.56 -3.51 7.92
N ASP A 8 4.52 -4.34 7.74
CA ASP A 8 3.77 -5.02 8.78
C ASP A 8 3.27 -4.09 9.89
N ILE A 9 2.47 -3.07 9.54
CA ILE A 9 1.87 -2.21 10.57
C ILE A 9 0.52 -2.74 11.08
N HIS A 10 -0.11 -3.66 10.31
CA HIS A 10 -1.34 -4.34 10.70
C HIS A 10 -2.41 -3.40 11.26
N GLY A 11 -2.72 -2.33 10.54
CA GLY A 11 -3.65 -1.32 11.03
C GLY A 11 -3.13 -0.67 12.33
N GLY A 12 -3.98 -0.62 13.35
CA GLY A 12 -3.65 0.00 14.64
C GLY A 12 -2.61 -0.73 15.47
N VAL A 13 -2.30 -2.02 15.18
CA VAL A 13 -1.46 -2.87 16.04
C VAL A 13 -0.06 -2.29 16.23
N ASP A 14 0.59 -1.88 15.14
CA ASP A 14 1.97 -1.39 15.15
C ASP A 14 2.09 0.10 14.84
N MET A 15 0.99 0.85 14.91
CA MET A 15 0.99 2.31 14.69
C MET A 15 1.97 3.06 15.59
N GLN A 16 2.28 2.51 16.79
CA GLN A 16 3.19 3.16 17.72
C GLN A 16 4.60 3.33 17.13
N LYS A 17 5.08 2.38 16.29
CA LYS A 17 6.38 2.53 15.63
C LYS A 17 6.46 3.74 14.69
N LEU A 18 5.33 4.07 14.04
CA LEU A 18 5.25 5.27 13.19
C LEU A 18 5.12 6.55 14.03
N ARG A 19 4.43 6.48 15.18
CA ARG A 19 4.28 7.60 16.10
C ARG A 19 5.60 7.96 16.78
N ASP A 20 6.46 6.96 17.05
CA ASP A 20 7.77 7.11 17.65
C ASP A 20 8.86 7.47 16.63
N TRP A 21 8.52 7.55 15.36
CA TRP A 21 9.47 7.89 14.31
C TRP A 21 9.69 9.41 14.22
N GLU A 22 10.59 9.93 15.08
CA GLU A 22 10.87 11.37 15.19
C GLU A 22 11.29 12.04 13.87
N LEU A 23 12.04 11.32 13.00
CA LEU A 23 12.46 11.85 11.71
C LEU A 23 11.25 12.18 10.82
N GLY A 24 10.16 11.43 10.94
CA GLY A 24 8.93 11.63 10.17
C GLY A 24 8.36 13.05 10.29
N ASP A 25 8.47 13.68 11.45
CA ASP A 25 7.96 15.04 11.67
C ASP A 25 8.75 16.13 10.94
N SER A 26 9.98 15.83 10.48
CA SER A 26 10.85 16.74 9.75
C SER A 26 10.71 16.62 8.22
N LEU A 27 9.91 15.67 7.73
CA LEU A 27 9.72 15.39 6.30
C LEU A 27 8.73 16.37 5.65
N THR A 28 8.57 16.25 4.36
CA THR A 28 7.65 17.07 3.54
C THR A 28 6.76 16.17 2.67
N ARG A 29 5.76 16.74 1.98
CA ARG A 29 4.88 15.99 1.06
C ARG A 29 5.62 15.33 -0.11
N ASP A 30 6.82 15.80 -0.43
CA ASP A 30 7.68 15.20 -1.45
C ASP A 30 8.52 14.02 -0.92
N ASP A 31 8.42 13.72 0.38
CA ASP A 31 9.05 12.55 0.98
C ASP A 31 8.00 11.45 1.15
N TYR A 32 8.41 10.21 0.93
CA TYR A 32 7.51 9.06 0.88
C TYR A 32 7.84 8.05 1.96
N LEU A 33 6.80 7.54 2.64
CA LEU A 33 6.88 6.35 3.47
C LEU A 33 6.12 5.22 2.78
N ILE A 34 6.82 4.17 2.36
CA ILE A 34 6.21 2.95 1.79
C ILE A 34 6.09 1.90 2.88
N VAL A 35 4.86 1.43 3.11
CA VAL A 35 4.59 0.25 3.94
C VAL A 35 4.58 -0.97 3.00
N ALA A 36 5.58 -1.83 3.13
CA ALA A 36 5.77 -2.98 2.26
C ALA A 36 5.07 -4.22 2.85
N GLY A 37 3.79 -4.35 2.57
CA GLY A 37 2.93 -5.42 3.04
C GLY A 37 2.23 -5.12 4.38
N ASP A 38 1.05 -5.70 4.55
CA ASP A 38 0.24 -5.68 5.75
C ASP A 38 0.03 -4.27 6.32
N PHE A 39 -0.43 -3.37 5.45
CA PHE A 39 -0.86 -2.02 5.85
C PHE A 39 -2.06 -2.10 6.79
N GLY A 40 -3.05 -2.91 6.44
CA GLY A 40 -4.18 -3.26 7.29
C GLY A 40 -5.23 -2.16 7.46
N PHE A 41 -5.20 -1.08 6.66
CA PHE A 41 -6.22 -0.05 6.62
C PHE A 41 -6.88 0.07 5.24
N PRO A 42 -8.19 0.35 5.14
CA PRO A 42 -9.16 0.30 6.23
C PRO A 42 -9.58 -1.14 6.54
N TRP A 43 -10.04 -1.42 7.75
CA TRP A 43 -10.51 -2.75 8.14
C TRP A 43 -11.98 -2.72 8.58
N ASP A 44 -12.31 -2.05 9.68
CA ASP A 44 -13.64 -2.07 10.29
C ASP A 44 -14.33 -0.70 10.41
N PHE A 45 -13.62 0.36 10.07
CA PHE A 45 -14.08 1.75 10.21
C PHE A 45 -14.47 2.13 11.64
N SER A 46 -13.90 1.48 12.64
CA SER A 46 -14.05 1.86 14.04
C SER A 46 -13.57 3.29 14.29
N ALA A 47 -14.00 3.88 15.40
CA ALA A 47 -13.55 5.22 15.78
C ALA A 47 -12.04 5.28 16.02
N GLU A 48 -11.44 4.19 16.49
CA GLU A 48 -10.01 4.05 16.68
C GLU A 48 -9.28 4.01 15.34
N GLU A 49 -9.71 3.18 14.41
CA GLU A 49 -9.17 3.11 13.06
C GLU A 49 -9.27 4.45 12.32
N CYS A 50 -10.45 5.10 12.40
CA CYS A 50 -10.64 6.42 11.79
C CYS A 50 -9.67 7.47 12.39
N ALA A 51 -9.36 7.38 13.69
CA ALA A 51 -8.39 8.27 14.32
C ALA A 51 -6.95 7.98 13.84
N ASP A 52 -6.59 6.71 13.65
CA ASP A 52 -5.28 6.31 13.11
C ASP A 52 -5.11 6.76 11.65
N ILE A 53 -6.13 6.56 10.81
CA ILE A 53 -6.14 7.05 9.43
C ILE A 53 -5.99 8.58 9.41
N ALA A 54 -6.77 9.30 10.22
CA ALA A 54 -6.68 10.76 10.30
C ALA A 54 -5.27 11.22 10.76
N TRP A 55 -4.64 10.48 11.66
CA TRP A 55 -3.27 10.75 12.06
C TRP A 55 -2.30 10.54 10.89
N LEU A 56 -2.37 9.44 10.14
CA LEU A 56 -1.56 9.20 8.94
C LEU A 56 -1.74 10.30 7.89
N GLU A 57 -2.98 10.73 7.65
CA GLU A 57 -3.30 11.84 6.72
C GLU A 57 -2.70 13.17 7.17
N SER A 58 -2.55 13.38 8.49
CA SER A 58 -1.96 14.60 9.04
C SER A 58 -0.43 14.65 8.94
N ARG A 59 0.23 13.57 8.56
CA ARG A 59 1.68 13.55 8.47
C ARG A 59 2.20 14.48 7.39
N PRO A 60 3.39 15.08 7.59
CA PRO A 60 3.97 15.99 6.60
C PRO A 60 4.48 15.27 5.33
N TYR A 61 4.63 13.96 5.34
CA TYR A 61 5.04 13.12 4.21
C TYR A 61 3.84 12.40 3.56
N THR A 62 4.08 11.79 2.40
CA THR A 62 3.07 10.98 1.71
C THR A 62 3.20 9.50 2.11
N VAL A 63 2.08 8.90 2.53
CA VAL A 63 2.03 7.48 2.89
C VAL A 63 1.61 6.65 1.67
N LEU A 64 2.44 5.69 1.34
CA LEU A 64 2.22 4.71 0.28
C LEU A 64 2.23 3.30 0.88
N PHE A 65 1.55 2.36 0.26
CA PHE A 65 1.71 0.96 0.66
C PHE A 65 1.61 0.01 -0.53
N VAL A 66 2.23 -1.14 -0.39
CA VAL A 66 2.05 -2.33 -1.23
C VAL A 66 1.32 -3.36 -0.39
N ASP A 67 0.32 -4.01 -0.93
CA ASP A 67 -0.49 -4.94 -0.17
C ASP A 67 0.28 -6.20 0.27
N GLY A 68 -0.03 -6.67 1.48
CA GLY A 68 0.36 -7.98 2.00
C GLY A 68 -0.80 -8.97 1.90
N ASN A 69 -0.90 -9.89 2.88
CA ASN A 69 -2.06 -10.77 3.00
C ASN A 69 -3.11 -10.25 4.00
N HIS A 70 -2.73 -9.29 4.86
CA HIS A 70 -3.63 -8.69 5.84
C HIS A 70 -4.20 -7.36 5.33
N GLU A 71 -4.90 -7.42 4.18
CA GLU A 71 -5.62 -6.29 3.61
C GLU A 71 -7.10 -6.62 3.46
N ARG A 72 -7.95 -5.64 3.65
CA ARG A 72 -9.37 -5.75 3.33
C ARG A 72 -9.59 -5.43 1.85
N PHE A 73 -9.34 -6.42 0.98
CA PHE A 73 -9.29 -6.26 -0.47
C PHE A 73 -10.60 -5.79 -1.09
N ASP A 74 -11.76 -6.20 -0.56
CA ASP A 74 -13.09 -5.77 -1.04
C ASP A 74 -13.25 -4.25 -1.02
N HIS A 75 -12.68 -3.57 -0.01
CA HIS A 75 -12.68 -2.11 0.04
C HIS A 75 -11.87 -1.49 -1.11
N TRP A 76 -10.74 -2.08 -1.47
CA TRP A 76 -9.85 -1.57 -2.49
C TRP A 76 -10.35 -1.85 -3.91
N GLU A 77 -11.09 -2.95 -4.16
CA GLU A 77 -11.68 -3.28 -5.46
C GLU A 77 -12.67 -2.21 -5.94
N GLU A 78 -13.35 -1.53 -5.02
CA GLU A 78 -14.31 -0.47 -5.34
C GLU A 78 -13.66 0.89 -5.64
N ARG A 79 -12.35 1.04 -5.40
CA ARG A 79 -11.62 2.29 -5.59
C ARG A 79 -11.16 2.46 -7.03
N PRO A 80 -11.30 3.68 -7.59
CA PRO A 80 -10.82 3.95 -8.94
C PRO A 80 -9.30 3.86 -9.02
N MET A 81 -8.81 3.35 -10.15
CA MET A 81 -7.39 3.42 -10.50
C MET A 81 -7.07 4.82 -11.00
N GLU A 82 -5.97 5.40 -10.52
CA GLU A 82 -5.50 6.72 -10.88
C GLU A 82 -4.03 6.67 -11.31
N PRO A 83 -3.67 7.28 -12.47
CA PRO A 83 -2.26 7.43 -12.85
C PRO A 83 -1.51 8.29 -11.82
N TRP A 84 -0.33 7.83 -11.39
CA TRP A 84 0.51 8.54 -10.46
C TRP A 84 1.98 8.09 -10.59
N HIS A 85 2.89 9.02 -10.83
CA HIS A 85 4.34 8.77 -10.96
C HIS A 85 4.74 7.60 -11.87
N GLY A 86 4.06 7.44 -13.01
CA GLY A 86 4.36 6.42 -14.01
C GLY A 86 3.52 5.15 -13.91
N GLY A 87 2.97 4.83 -12.75
CA GLY A 87 2.13 3.66 -12.51
C GLY A 87 0.69 3.99 -12.14
N LEU A 88 -0.09 2.98 -11.81
CA LEU A 88 -1.47 3.10 -11.33
C LEU A 88 -1.54 2.92 -9.82
N THR A 89 -2.35 3.74 -9.18
CA THR A 89 -2.59 3.71 -7.72
C THR A 89 -4.06 3.78 -7.40
N GLN A 90 -4.41 3.43 -6.17
CA GLN A 90 -5.73 3.69 -5.60
C GLN A 90 -5.59 4.55 -4.35
N ARG A 91 -6.47 5.55 -4.17
CA ARG A 91 -6.51 6.34 -2.93
C ARG A 91 -7.44 5.72 -1.89
N LEU A 92 -7.11 5.90 -0.63
CA LEU A 92 -7.96 5.44 0.48
C LEU A 92 -9.37 6.10 0.45
N SER A 93 -9.43 7.36 0.04
CA SER A 93 -10.65 8.11 -0.28
C SER A 93 -10.35 9.13 -1.37
N ASP A 94 -11.38 9.79 -1.93
CA ASP A 94 -11.22 10.78 -3.00
C ASP A 94 -10.33 11.97 -2.61
N THR A 95 -10.22 12.24 -1.30
CA THR A 95 -9.40 13.33 -0.76
C THR A 95 -8.13 12.86 -0.06
N SER A 96 -7.93 11.54 0.05
CA SER A 96 -6.80 10.96 0.78
C SER A 96 -5.47 11.20 0.09
N SER A 97 -4.42 11.43 0.89
CA SER A 97 -3.03 11.37 0.45
C SER A 97 -2.45 9.97 0.52
N ILE A 98 -3.10 9.04 1.25
CA ILE A 98 -2.68 7.64 1.36
C ILE A 98 -3.00 6.90 0.07
N ARG A 99 -2.00 6.22 -0.50
CA ARG A 99 -2.14 5.50 -1.78
C ARG A 99 -1.67 4.06 -1.68
N ARG A 100 -2.47 3.17 -2.25
CA ARG A 100 -2.05 1.81 -2.60
C ARG A 100 -1.30 1.86 -3.92
N LEU A 101 -0.07 1.37 -3.92
CA LEU A 101 0.70 1.09 -5.13
C LEU A 101 0.25 -0.27 -5.65
N THR A 102 -0.37 -0.31 -6.83
CA THR A 102 -0.94 -1.55 -7.32
C THR A 102 0.13 -2.52 -7.82
N ARG A 103 -0.20 -3.80 -7.89
CA ARG A 103 0.75 -4.86 -8.28
C ARG A 103 1.13 -4.76 -9.74
N GLY A 104 2.36 -5.16 -10.05
CA GLY A 104 2.89 -5.18 -11.41
C GLY A 104 3.30 -3.81 -11.95
N GLU A 105 3.07 -2.75 -11.21
CA GLU A 105 3.32 -1.37 -11.64
C GLU A 105 4.75 -0.91 -11.33
N VAL A 106 5.18 0.10 -12.08
CA VAL A 106 6.48 0.75 -11.93
C VAL A 106 6.29 2.23 -11.66
N PHE A 107 6.95 2.73 -10.63
CA PHE A 107 6.86 4.12 -10.19
C PHE A 107 8.22 4.80 -10.23
N GLU A 108 8.24 6.06 -10.67
CA GLU A 108 9.42 6.92 -10.64
C GLU A 108 9.37 7.84 -9.42
N LEU A 109 10.14 7.51 -8.38
CA LEU A 109 10.20 8.27 -7.13
C LEU A 109 11.64 8.65 -6.80
N ASP A 110 11.89 9.93 -6.57
CA ASP A 110 13.22 10.46 -6.20
C ASP A 110 14.35 10.06 -7.16
N GLY A 111 14.03 9.97 -8.47
CA GLY A 111 14.99 9.52 -9.49
C GLY A 111 15.30 8.01 -9.44
N SER A 112 14.53 7.26 -8.67
CA SER A 112 14.63 5.80 -8.59
C SER A 112 13.40 5.16 -9.19
N THR A 113 13.60 4.07 -9.91
CA THR A 113 12.52 3.22 -10.43
C THR A 113 12.15 2.18 -9.38
N ILE A 114 10.89 2.17 -8.96
CA ILE A 114 10.36 1.26 -7.94
C ILE A 114 9.32 0.34 -8.59
N PHE A 115 9.64 -0.95 -8.66
CA PHE A 115 8.68 -1.98 -9.05
C PHE A 115 7.91 -2.48 -7.83
N THR A 116 6.59 -2.63 -7.96
CA THR A 116 5.71 -3.09 -6.88
C THR A 116 5.05 -4.42 -7.20
N MET A 117 5.23 -5.39 -6.30
CA MET A 117 4.54 -6.67 -6.34
C MET A 117 4.20 -7.06 -4.90
N GLY A 118 2.93 -7.07 -4.58
CA GLY A 118 2.43 -7.39 -3.25
C GLY A 118 1.78 -8.76 -3.17
N GLY A 119 1.32 -9.09 -1.96
CA GLY A 119 0.59 -10.31 -1.66
C GLY A 119 1.44 -11.41 -1.05
N ALA A 120 0.80 -12.19 -0.20
CA ALA A 120 1.39 -13.37 0.44
C ALA A 120 0.29 -14.37 0.81
N THR A 121 0.64 -15.64 0.99
CA THR A 121 -0.30 -16.65 1.46
C THR A 121 -0.44 -16.58 2.97
N SER A 122 -1.67 -16.41 3.47
CA SER A 122 -1.99 -16.52 4.89
C SER A 122 -1.74 -17.95 5.40
N VAL A 123 -0.81 -18.10 6.34
CA VAL A 123 -0.44 -19.41 6.91
C VAL A 123 -1.55 -20.01 7.79
N ASP A 124 -2.44 -19.16 8.30
CA ASP A 124 -3.56 -19.50 9.16
C ASP A 124 -4.92 -19.47 8.43
N ARG A 125 -4.89 -19.47 7.09
CA ARG A 125 -6.07 -19.38 6.21
C ARG A 125 -7.19 -20.34 6.58
N GLU A 126 -6.85 -21.56 7.02
CA GLU A 126 -7.83 -22.58 7.41
C GLU A 126 -8.67 -22.21 8.65
N TYR A 127 -8.19 -21.25 9.45
CA TYR A 127 -8.89 -20.74 10.64
C TYR A 127 -9.60 -19.42 10.37
N ARG A 128 -9.52 -18.87 9.14
CA ARG A 128 -10.11 -17.60 8.76
C ARG A 128 -11.40 -17.78 7.98
N VAL A 129 -12.23 -16.74 7.99
CA VAL A 129 -13.51 -16.71 7.28
C VAL A 129 -13.34 -15.97 5.96
N PRO A 130 -13.61 -16.61 4.80
CA PRO A 130 -13.54 -15.95 3.49
C PRO A 130 -14.39 -14.68 3.45
N TYR A 131 -13.84 -13.62 2.84
CA TYR A 131 -14.46 -12.30 2.67
C TYR A 131 -14.86 -11.59 3.98
N SER A 132 -14.24 -11.98 5.10
CA SER A 132 -14.41 -11.36 6.41
C SER A 132 -13.08 -11.14 7.13
N SER A 133 -12.24 -12.18 7.18
CA SER A 133 -10.90 -12.09 7.75
C SER A 133 -9.83 -12.66 6.83
N TRP A 134 -10.22 -13.05 5.63
CA TRP A 134 -9.34 -13.52 4.56
C TRP A 134 -9.98 -13.29 3.19
N TRP A 135 -9.20 -12.93 2.20
CA TRP A 135 -9.63 -12.70 0.82
C TRP A 135 -8.74 -13.47 -0.17
N PRO A 136 -9.31 -14.11 -1.22
CA PRO A 136 -8.52 -14.78 -2.26
C PRO A 136 -7.52 -13.85 -2.97
N GLN A 137 -7.81 -12.56 -3.00
CA GLN A 137 -6.98 -11.50 -3.57
C GLN A 137 -5.66 -11.28 -2.82
N GLU A 138 -5.42 -11.98 -1.69
CA GLU A 138 -4.11 -11.97 -1.03
C GLU A 138 -2.98 -12.46 -1.96
N LEU A 139 -3.32 -13.27 -2.97
CA LEU A 139 -2.37 -13.73 -3.99
C LEU A 139 -2.50 -12.92 -5.28
N PRO A 140 -1.37 -12.61 -5.94
CA PRO A 140 -1.38 -12.05 -7.28
C PRO A 140 -2.13 -12.95 -8.28
N ASP A 141 -2.85 -12.33 -9.21
CA ASP A 141 -3.51 -13.02 -10.32
C ASP A 141 -2.72 -12.88 -11.64
N GLU A 142 -3.25 -13.49 -12.73
CA GLU A 142 -2.60 -13.44 -14.04
C GLU A 142 -2.43 -12.01 -14.56
N ARG A 143 -3.34 -11.09 -14.23
CA ARG A 143 -3.27 -9.67 -14.66
C ARG A 143 -2.15 -8.94 -13.98
N ASP A 144 -1.89 -9.23 -12.70
CA ASP A 144 -0.77 -8.65 -11.97
C ASP A 144 0.57 -9.03 -12.62
N PHE A 145 0.69 -10.30 -13.08
CA PHE A 145 1.87 -10.79 -13.78
C PHE A 145 1.99 -10.26 -15.20
N ASP A 146 0.88 -10.12 -15.93
CA ASP A 146 0.87 -9.55 -17.29
C ASP A 146 1.33 -8.09 -17.27
N THR A 147 0.91 -7.30 -16.29
CA THR A 147 1.38 -5.92 -16.10
C THR A 147 2.90 -5.91 -15.87
N CYS A 148 3.40 -6.79 -15.02
CA CYS A 148 4.83 -6.95 -14.77
C CYS A 148 5.62 -7.28 -16.07
N LEU A 149 5.11 -8.18 -16.91
CA LEU A 149 5.76 -8.60 -18.15
C LEU A 149 5.83 -7.48 -19.19
N LEU A 150 4.83 -6.60 -19.25
CA LEU A 150 4.86 -5.44 -20.14
C LEU A 150 6.04 -4.52 -19.85
N TYR A 151 6.30 -4.21 -18.58
CA TYR A 151 7.43 -3.36 -18.18
C TYR A 151 8.80 -4.03 -18.41
N THR A 152 8.90 -5.35 -18.29
CA THR A 152 10.17 -6.07 -18.51
C THR A 152 10.51 -6.25 -19.98
N SER A 153 9.51 -6.31 -20.88
CA SER A 153 9.74 -6.42 -22.33
C SER A 153 10.20 -5.10 -22.95
N ASP A 154 9.66 -3.96 -22.51
CA ASP A 154 10.07 -2.63 -23.00
C ASP A 154 11.48 -2.26 -22.57
N ALA A 155 11.94 -2.73 -21.39
CA ALA A 155 13.29 -2.49 -20.90
C ALA A 155 14.37 -3.34 -21.59
N ALA A 156 14.00 -4.33 -22.41
CA ALA A 156 14.94 -5.19 -23.13
C ALA A 156 15.25 -4.69 -24.56
N ASP A 157 14.52 -3.67 -25.04
CA ASP A 157 14.66 -3.11 -26.40
C ASP A 157 15.47 -1.78 -26.43
N ASP A 158 15.96 -1.28 -25.29
CA ASP A 158 16.88 -0.14 -25.14
C ASP A 158 18.31 -0.63 -24.83
#